data_eb261ba2e372a912553843ea27eea907
#
_entry.id   eb261ba2e372a912553843ea27eea907
#
_cell.length_a   1.000
_cell.length_b   1.000
_cell.length_c   1.000
_cell.angle_alpha   90.00
_cell.angle_beta   90.00
_cell.angle_gamma   90.00
#
_symmetry.space_group_name_H-M   'P 1'
#
loop_
_entity.id
_entity.type
_entity.pdbx_description
1 polymer ?
#
loop_
_entity_poly.entity_id
_entity_poly.type
_entity_poly.pdbx_seq_one_letter_code
_entity_poly.pdbx_strand_id
1 'polypeptide(L)'
;VRKGLPYAKLISATVIETYEYIETLPTTKEREAYLKSMERDVFNQYKPELKRFSRQQARVLVKLINRETNQKSYGIIKAFLGTFRASFYQAFGRLFNVNLKADWHPATDETDAMIDRIATRIEQGLL
;
A
#
# COMPACT_ATOMS: atom_id res chain seq x y z
N VAL A 1 5.70 -8.39 9.99
CA VAL A 1 4.69 -7.36 10.29
C VAL A 1 5.32 -6.15 10.98
N ARG A 2 6.11 -6.37 12.00
CA ARG A 2 6.73 -5.26 12.75
C ARG A 2 7.62 -4.37 11.88
N LYS A 3 8.40 -4.96 10.97
CA LYS A 3 9.26 -4.23 10.04
C LYS A 3 8.46 -3.48 8.97
N GLY A 4 7.39 -4.09 8.46
CA GLY A 4 6.59 -3.54 7.37
C GLY A 4 5.55 -2.51 7.80
N LEU A 5 5.04 -2.57 9.01
CA LEU A 5 3.93 -1.74 9.46
C LEU A 5 4.21 -0.23 9.38
N PRO A 6 5.38 0.29 9.84
CA PRO A 6 5.69 1.72 9.69
C PRO A 6 5.71 2.18 8.23
N TYR A 7 6.28 1.38 7.34
CA TYR A 7 6.32 1.69 5.90
C TYR A 7 4.93 1.66 5.29
N ALA A 8 4.09 0.68 5.66
CA ALA A 8 2.72 0.61 5.20
C ALA A 8 1.93 1.86 5.58
N LYS A 9 2.10 2.35 6.80
CA LYS A 9 1.43 3.57 7.28
C LYS A 9 1.90 4.81 6.52
N LEU A 10 3.21 4.95 6.29
CA LEU A 10 3.77 6.08 5.54
C LEU A 10 3.33 6.08 4.08
N ILE A 11 3.40 4.93 3.42
CA ILE A 11 3.00 4.78 2.02
C ILE A 11 1.50 5.05 1.87
N SER A 12 0.67 4.50 2.75
CA SER A 12 -0.77 4.70 2.73
C SER A 12 -1.16 6.16 2.94
N ALA A 13 -0.51 6.84 3.89
CA ALA A 13 -0.74 8.25 4.14
C ALA A 13 -0.42 9.11 2.91
N THR A 14 0.71 8.84 2.26
CA THR A 14 1.11 9.54 1.02
C THR A 14 0.10 9.30 -0.10
N VAL A 15 -0.37 8.07 -0.24
CA VAL A 15 -1.38 7.71 -1.26
C VAL A 15 -2.69 8.47 -1.01
N ILE A 16 -3.16 8.51 0.23
CA ILE A 16 -4.41 9.20 0.59
C ILE A 16 -4.29 10.70 0.36
N GLU A 17 -3.18 11.33 0.76
CA GLU A 17 -2.92 12.75 0.51
C GLU A 17 -2.90 13.06 -0.99
N THR A 18 -2.32 12.17 -1.80
CA THR A 18 -2.30 12.28 -3.25
C THR A 18 -3.72 12.31 -3.82
N TYR A 19 -4.61 11.46 -3.31
CA TYR A 19 -6.00 11.42 -3.74
C TYR A 19 -6.77 12.68 -3.40
N GLU A 20 -6.58 13.20 -2.21
CA GLU A 20 -7.20 14.46 -1.80
C GLU A 20 -6.76 15.61 -2.72
N TYR A 21 -5.50 15.63 -3.10
CA TYR A 21 -4.97 16.61 -4.05
C TYR A 21 -5.54 16.42 -5.45
N ILE A 22 -5.62 15.18 -5.95
CA ILE A 22 -6.13 14.85 -7.28
C ILE A 22 -7.58 15.34 -7.45
N GLU A 23 -8.40 15.28 -6.42
CA GLU A 23 -9.78 15.79 -6.48
C GLU A 23 -9.85 17.28 -6.80
N THR A 24 -8.80 18.04 -6.54
CA THR A 24 -8.73 19.46 -6.85
C THR A 24 -8.37 19.75 -8.32
N LEU A 25 -7.89 18.74 -9.06
CA LEU A 25 -7.49 18.91 -10.46
C LEU A 25 -8.69 18.82 -11.40
N PRO A 26 -8.77 19.74 -12.42
CA PRO A 26 -9.99 19.89 -13.21
C PRO A 26 -10.21 18.83 -14.28
N THR A 27 -9.17 18.15 -14.79
CA THR A 27 -9.30 17.19 -15.88
C THR A 27 -8.81 15.80 -15.51
N THR A 28 -9.39 14.78 -16.15
CA THR A 28 -8.96 13.38 -15.98
C THR A 28 -7.52 13.19 -16.41
N LYS A 29 -7.10 13.86 -17.48
CA LYS A 29 -5.73 13.77 -17.99
C LYS A 29 -4.70 14.28 -16.98
N GLU A 30 -4.99 15.40 -16.33
CA GLU A 30 -4.13 15.94 -15.26
C GLU A 30 -4.07 15.03 -14.05
N ARG A 31 -5.21 14.44 -13.68
CA ARG A 31 -5.31 13.49 -12.57
C ARG A 31 -4.46 12.25 -12.83
N GLU A 32 -4.56 11.67 -14.01
CA GLU A 32 -3.78 10.49 -14.40
C GLU A 32 -2.28 10.78 -14.46
N ALA A 33 -1.88 11.92 -15.02
CA ALA A 33 -0.49 12.32 -15.11
C ALA A 33 0.13 12.52 -13.73
N TYR A 34 -0.61 13.18 -12.82
CA TYR A 34 -0.16 13.37 -11.45
C TYR A 34 -0.05 12.04 -10.70
N LEU A 35 -1.01 11.16 -10.88
CA LEU A 35 -1.01 9.83 -10.25
C LEU A 35 0.21 9.01 -10.67
N LYS A 36 0.54 8.98 -11.96
CA LYS A 36 1.73 8.29 -12.46
C LYS A 36 3.02 8.86 -11.89
N SER A 37 3.10 10.19 -11.79
CA SER A 37 4.24 10.87 -11.19
C SER A 37 4.42 10.47 -9.72
N MET A 38 3.34 10.43 -8.96
CA MET A 38 3.36 10.06 -7.55
C MET A 38 3.69 8.59 -7.33
N GLU A 39 3.18 7.69 -8.18
CA GLU A 39 3.55 6.27 -8.12
C GLU A 39 5.06 6.09 -8.24
N ARG A 40 5.67 6.77 -9.21
CA ARG A 40 7.11 6.75 -9.45
C ARG A 40 7.87 7.32 -8.27
N ASP A 41 7.44 8.47 -7.76
CA ASP A 41 8.12 9.17 -6.67
C ASP A 41 8.08 8.36 -5.37
N VAL A 42 6.92 7.79 -5.03
CA VAL A 42 6.76 6.93 -3.85
C VAL A 42 7.65 5.70 -3.97
N PHE A 43 7.63 5.03 -5.12
CA PHE A 43 8.46 3.85 -5.34
C PHE A 43 9.94 4.18 -5.23
N ASN A 44 10.40 5.26 -5.87
CA ASN A 44 11.81 5.67 -5.85
C ASN A 44 12.25 6.11 -4.46
N GLN A 45 11.37 6.76 -3.71
CA GLN A 45 11.67 7.21 -2.34
C GLN A 45 11.95 6.03 -1.41
N TYR A 46 11.18 4.96 -1.52
CA TYR A 46 11.28 3.81 -0.62
C TYR A 46 12.13 2.67 -1.17
N LYS A 47 12.48 2.69 -2.45
CA LYS A 47 13.24 1.62 -3.10
C LYS A 47 14.51 1.19 -2.35
N PRO A 48 15.38 2.09 -1.88
CA PRO A 48 16.58 1.68 -1.15
C PRO A 48 16.29 0.89 0.11
N GLU A 49 15.24 1.26 0.84
CA GLU A 49 14.83 0.59 2.07
C GLU A 49 14.11 -0.73 1.78
N LEU A 50 13.28 -0.74 0.72
CA LEU A 50 12.52 -1.92 0.31
C LEU A 50 13.42 -3.05 -0.19
N LYS A 51 14.58 -2.73 -0.76
CA LYS A 51 15.58 -3.73 -1.17
C LYS A 51 16.10 -4.58 -0.02
N ARG A 52 15.99 -4.09 1.21
CA ARG A 52 16.40 -4.80 2.42
C ARG A 52 15.35 -5.80 2.93
N PHE A 53 14.16 -5.78 2.35
CA PHE A 53 13.09 -6.70 2.71
C PHE A 53 13.32 -8.06 2.06
N SER A 54 13.03 -9.14 2.78
CA SER A 54 12.91 -10.46 2.18
C SER A 54 11.65 -10.55 1.33
N ARG A 55 11.53 -11.59 0.48
CA ARG A 55 10.31 -11.84 -0.30
C ARG A 55 9.08 -11.98 0.59
N GLN A 56 9.22 -12.70 1.70
CA GLN A 56 8.16 -12.88 2.68
C GLN A 56 7.75 -11.53 3.29
N GLN A 57 8.71 -10.72 3.70
CA GLN A 57 8.46 -9.40 4.27
C GLN A 57 7.80 -8.46 3.25
N ALA A 58 8.19 -8.54 1.98
CA ALA A 58 7.58 -7.76 0.91
C ALA A 58 6.09 -8.13 0.71
N ARG A 59 5.76 -9.43 0.76
CA ARG A 59 4.37 -9.88 0.69
C ARG A 59 3.54 -9.37 1.85
N VAL A 60 4.09 -9.43 3.06
CA VAL A 60 3.43 -8.90 4.26
C VAL A 60 3.23 -7.39 4.14
N LEU A 61 4.23 -6.66 3.66
CA LEU A 61 4.12 -5.21 3.44
C LEU A 61 2.97 -4.86 2.49
N VAL A 62 2.83 -5.57 1.38
CA VAL A 62 1.73 -5.37 0.43
C VAL A 62 0.37 -5.57 1.12
N LYS A 63 0.23 -6.60 1.93
CA LYS A 63 -1.00 -6.86 2.69
C LYS A 63 -1.28 -5.76 3.72
N LEU A 64 -0.25 -5.25 4.37
CA LEU A 64 -0.38 -4.15 5.33
C LEU A 64 -0.79 -2.84 4.65
N ILE A 65 -0.27 -2.55 3.45
CA ILE A 65 -0.70 -1.39 2.66
C ILE A 65 -2.19 -1.50 2.34
N ASN A 66 -2.66 -2.67 1.93
CA ASN A 66 -4.09 -2.92 1.69
C ASN A 66 -4.92 -2.71 2.95
N ARG A 67 -4.46 -3.23 4.08
CA ARG A 67 -5.12 -3.04 5.38
C ARG A 67 -5.30 -1.56 5.71
N GLU A 68 -4.22 -0.79 5.63
CA GLU A 68 -4.24 0.64 5.95
C GLU A 68 -5.12 1.44 5.00
N THR A 69 -5.04 1.19 3.70
CA THR A 69 -5.85 1.90 2.71
C THR A 69 -7.33 1.55 2.83
N ASN A 70 -7.67 0.31 3.14
CA ASN A 70 -9.05 -0.10 3.34
C ASN A 70 -9.69 0.52 4.57
N GLN A 71 -8.93 0.73 5.64
CA GLN A 71 -9.42 1.36 6.87
C GLN A 71 -9.67 2.86 6.72
N LYS A 72 -8.93 3.53 5.83
CA LYS A 72 -8.91 4.99 5.71
C LYS A 72 -9.62 5.55 4.49
N SER A 73 -10.05 4.71 3.56
CA SER A 73 -10.64 5.16 2.31
C SER A 73 -12.14 4.96 2.23
N TYR A 74 -12.81 5.93 1.62
CA TYR A 74 -14.25 5.95 1.43
C TYR A 74 -14.60 5.88 -0.06
N GLY A 75 -15.54 5.00 -0.43
CA GLY A 75 -16.26 4.97 -1.70
C GLY A 75 -15.42 5.16 -2.97
N ILE A 76 -15.55 6.31 -3.61
CA ILE A 76 -14.93 6.64 -4.90
C ILE A 76 -13.39 6.59 -4.82
N ILE A 77 -12.83 6.92 -3.68
CA ILE A 77 -11.39 6.85 -3.43
C ILE A 77 -10.87 5.40 -3.57
N LYS A 78 -11.65 4.42 -3.15
CA LYS A 78 -11.28 3.00 -3.27
C LYS A 78 -11.06 2.53 -4.70
N ALA A 79 -11.86 3.02 -5.66
CA ALA A 79 -11.72 2.65 -7.06
C ALA A 79 -10.41 3.17 -7.65
N PHE A 80 -10.04 4.40 -7.36
CA PHE A 80 -8.76 4.98 -7.76
C PHE A 80 -7.58 4.29 -7.09
N LEU A 81 -7.68 4.00 -5.79
CA LEU A 81 -6.65 3.29 -5.04
C LEU A 81 -6.36 1.91 -5.63
N GLY A 82 -7.37 1.24 -6.20
CA GLY A 82 -7.19 -0.04 -6.86
C GLY A 82 -6.21 0.05 -8.03
N THR A 83 -6.32 1.09 -8.88
CA THR A 83 -5.42 1.31 -10.02
C THR A 83 -3.99 1.62 -9.55
N PHE A 84 -3.84 2.51 -8.59
CA PHE A 84 -2.54 2.84 -8.00
C PHE A 84 -1.88 1.59 -7.42
N ARG A 85 -2.61 0.82 -6.62
CA ARG A 85 -2.09 -0.40 -6.00
C ARG A 85 -1.60 -1.41 -7.03
N ALA A 86 -2.35 -1.60 -8.12
CA ALA A 86 -1.95 -2.53 -9.17
C ALA A 86 -0.60 -2.16 -9.78
N SER A 87 -0.40 -0.89 -10.15
CA SER A 87 0.86 -0.41 -10.71
C SER A 87 2.02 -0.51 -9.72
N PHE A 88 1.77 -0.13 -8.47
CA PHE A 88 2.77 -0.18 -7.41
C PHE A 88 3.20 -1.62 -7.13
N TYR A 89 2.25 -2.56 -7.07
CA TYR A 89 2.55 -3.97 -6.81
C TYR A 89 3.25 -4.65 -7.98
N GLN A 90 3.01 -4.24 -9.21
CA GLN A 90 3.75 -4.72 -10.35
C GLN A 90 5.22 -4.30 -10.27
N ALA A 91 5.49 -3.04 -9.93
CA ALA A 91 6.85 -2.55 -9.73
C ALA A 91 7.54 -3.27 -8.57
N PHE A 92 6.82 -3.50 -7.47
CA PHE A 92 7.30 -4.25 -6.31
C PHE A 92 7.61 -5.70 -6.66
N GLY A 93 6.71 -6.36 -7.39
CA GLY A 93 6.91 -7.73 -7.82
C GLY A 93 8.16 -7.89 -8.68
N ARG A 94 8.43 -6.93 -9.58
CA ARG A 94 9.64 -6.92 -10.39
C ARG A 94 10.89 -6.73 -9.54
N LEU A 95 10.84 -5.86 -8.53
CA LEU A 95 11.98 -5.63 -7.64
C LEU A 95 12.38 -6.88 -6.86
N PHE A 96 11.41 -7.65 -6.40
CA PHE A 96 11.63 -8.86 -5.59
C PHE A 96 11.57 -10.15 -6.41
N ASN A 97 11.30 -10.05 -7.71
CA ASN A 97 11.10 -11.20 -8.60
C ASN A 97 10.06 -12.18 -8.07
N VAL A 98 8.93 -11.64 -7.61
CA VAL A 98 7.79 -12.40 -7.11
C VAL A 98 6.49 -11.86 -7.70
N ASN A 99 5.48 -12.71 -7.78
CA ASN A 99 4.13 -12.31 -8.14
C ASN A 99 3.38 -11.95 -6.85
N LEU A 100 3.08 -10.66 -6.66
CA LEU A 100 2.39 -10.17 -5.48
C LEU A 100 0.91 -10.02 -5.77
N LYS A 101 0.07 -10.66 -4.94
CA LYS A 101 -1.38 -10.48 -5.00
C LYS A 101 -1.78 -9.36 -4.04
N ALA A 102 -2.64 -8.47 -4.55
CA ALA A 102 -3.14 -7.32 -3.80
C ALA A 102 -4.35 -7.65 -2.92
N ASP A 103 -4.56 -8.92 -2.58
CA ASP A 103 -5.73 -9.40 -1.83
C ASP A 103 -5.59 -9.14 -0.34
N TRP A 104 -6.66 -8.63 0.26
CA TRP A 104 -6.75 -8.44 1.71
C TRP A 104 -8.14 -8.85 2.20
N HIS A 105 -8.23 -10.03 2.82
CA HIS A 105 -9.49 -10.61 3.28
C HIS A 105 -9.35 -11.23 4.68
N PRO A 106 -9.21 -10.40 5.74
CA PRO A 106 -8.98 -10.92 7.10
C PRO A 106 -10.16 -11.72 7.65
N ALA A 107 -11.35 -11.54 7.11
CA ALA A 107 -12.54 -12.30 7.54
C ALA A 107 -12.53 -13.75 7.05
N THR A 108 -11.85 -14.04 5.94
CA THR A 108 -11.88 -15.35 5.28
C THR A 108 -10.52 -16.02 5.09
N ASP A 109 -9.43 -15.25 5.18
CA ASP A 109 -8.05 -15.74 5.02
C ASP A 109 -7.34 -15.76 6.35
N GLU A 110 -6.87 -16.92 6.79
CA GLU A 110 -6.21 -17.09 8.09
C GLU A 110 -4.90 -16.30 8.21
N THR A 111 -4.12 -16.24 7.13
CA THR A 111 -2.88 -15.46 7.10
C THR A 111 -3.15 -13.97 7.24
N ASP A 112 -4.14 -13.46 6.52
CA ASP A 112 -4.54 -12.06 6.59
C ASP A 112 -5.11 -11.74 7.98
N ALA A 113 -5.90 -12.63 8.57
CA ALA A 113 -6.41 -12.48 9.92
C ALA A 113 -5.28 -12.43 10.96
N MET A 114 -4.26 -13.26 10.81
CA MET A 114 -3.09 -13.26 11.69
C MET A 114 -2.31 -11.95 11.58
N ILE A 115 -2.07 -11.48 10.37
CA ILE A 115 -1.38 -10.22 10.11
C ILE A 115 -2.14 -9.06 10.74
N ASP A 116 -3.46 -9.04 10.58
CA ASP A 116 -4.32 -8.01 11.17
C ASP A 116 -4.25 -7.99 12.69
N ARG A 117 -4.29 -9.16 13.33
CA ARG A 117 -4.16 -9.27 14.79
C ARG A 117 -2.82 -8.77 15.29
N ILE A 118 -1.73 -9.15 14.63
CA ILE A 118 -0.37 -8.72 15.02
C ILE A 118 -0.23 -7.21 14.85
N ALA A 119 -0.68 -6.67 13.72
CA ALA A 119 -0.64 -5.24 13.47
C ALA A 119 -1.44 -4.46 14.52
N THR A 120 -2.64 -4.93 14.85
CA THR A 120 -3.48 -4.31 15.89
C THR A 120 -2.77 -4.31 17.25
N ARG A 121 -2.14 -5.41 17.64
CA ARG A 121 -1.39 -5.50 18.89
C ARG A 121 -0.19 -4.56 18.94
N ILE A 122 0.52 -4.42 17.83
CA ILE A 122 1.63 -3.46 17.72
C ILE A 122 1.11 -2.03 17.90
N GLU A 123 -0.01 -1.70 17.26
CA GLU A 123 -0.65 -0.38 17.38
C GLU A 123 -1.11 -0.09 18.81
N GLN A 124 -1.51 -1.14 19.55
CA GLN A 124 -1.91 -1.04 20.95
C GLN A 124 -0.74 -1.04 21.93
N GLY A 125 0.48 -1.22 21.45
CA GLY A 125 1.67 -1.29 22.29
C GLY A 125 1.83 -2.62 23.04
N LEU A 126 1.17 -3.69 22.60
CA LEU A 126 1.21 -5.01 23.27
C LEU A 126 2.31 -5.94 22.76
N LEU A 127 3.00 -5.54 21.69
CA LEU A 127 4.12 -6.31 21.13
C LEU A 127 5.36 -5.45 20.96
#